data_b17139af5a35bd09849ac93a86125fc9
#
_entry.id   b17139af5a35bd09849ac93a86125fc9
#
_cell.length_a   1.000
_cell.length_b   1.000
_cell.length_c   1.000
_cell.angle_alpha   90.00
_cell.angle_beta   90.00
_cell.angle_gamma   90.00
#
_symmetry.space_group_name_H-M   'P 1'
#
loop_
_entity.id
_entity.type
_entity.pdbx_description
1 polymer ?
#
loop_
_entity_poly.entity_id
_entity_poly.type
_entity_poly.pdbx_seq_one_letter_code
_entity_poly.pdbx_strand_id
1 'polypeptide(L)'
;MTSRISILVGMAIIAGLTAAIRRPAPPPGAGGTPAPELTNTSWLNSDKPLRLAELRGRVVLLNFWVFTCGNCTRTVPSLVAYDRRYRARGLTIIGIHTPEFPPYAGEHDKGNLARALDRQGITYPNAQDNDRRTWDAYSIRYWPSFVLIDKAGTIRYTGYGEFHLNDGDYQEWDRRIQQLLAESPRAL
;
A
#
# COMPACT_ATOMS: atom_id res chain seq x y z
N MET A 1 -3.92 -61.10 64.57
CA MET A 1 -4.64 -61.07 63.25
C MET A 1 -4.73 -59.62 62.85
N THR A 2 -3.78 -59.15 62.03
CA THR A 2 -3.69 -57.75 61.61
C THR A 2 -3.90 -57.71 60.06
N SER A 3 -5.06 -57.17 59.64
CA SER A 3 -5.44 -57.01 58.28
C SER A 3 -4.78 -55.74 57.71
N ARG A 4 -4.01 -55.88 56.57
CA ARG A 4 -3.41 -54.79 55.89
C ARG A 4 -4.35 -54.37 54.70
N ILE A 5 -4.85 -53.16 54.79
CA ILE A 5 -5.62 -52.57 53.71
C ILE A 5 -4.66 -51.88 52.76
N SER A 6 -4.56 -52.38 51.51
CA SER A 6 -3.81 -51.74 50.42
C SER A 6 -4.71 -50.75 49.70
N ILE A 7 -4.31 -49.48 49.74
CA ILE A 7 -4.99 -48.41 48.98
C ILE A 7 -4.28 -48.30 47.62
N LEU A 8 -4.99 -48.65 46.54
CA LEU A 8 -4.57 -48.39 45.19
C LEU A 8 -4.95 -46.94 44.81
N VAL A 9 -3.93 -46.10 44.65
CA VAL A 9 -4.10 -44.76 44.10
C VAL A 9 -4.09 -44.83 42.57
N GLY A 10 -5.25 -44.71 41.99
CA GLY A 10 -5.41 -44.61 40.52
C GLY A 10 -5.01 -43.22 40.02
N MET A 11 -3.95 -43.16 39.25
CA MET A 11 -3.49 -41.94 38.59
C MET A 11 -4.26 -41.77 37.28
N ALA A 12 -5.25 -40.85 37.26
CA ALA A 12 -5.98 -40.48 36.05
C ALA A 12 -5.11 -39.57 35.17
N ILE A 13 -4.71 -40.08 34.00
CA ILE A 13 -4.01 -39.30 32.98
C ILE A 13 -5.07 -38.46 32.23
N ILE A 14 -5.12 -37.18 32.51
CA ILE A 14 -5.93 -36.24 31.71
C ILE A 14 -5.15 -35.95 30.43
N ALA A 15 -5.53 -36.61 29.33
CA ALA A 15 -5.06 -36.29 28.00
C ALA A 15 -5.69 -34.95 27.56
N GLY A 16 -4.92 -33.87 27.70
CA GLY A 16 -5.30 -32.57 27.21
C GLY A 16 -5.43 -32.55 25.68
N LEU A 17 -6.65 -32.51 25.18
CA LEU A 17 -6.95 -32.34 23.76
C LEU A 17 -6.67 -30.87 23.40
N THR A 18 -5.46 -30.54 22.95
CA THR A 18 -5.17 -29.24 22.35
C THR A 18 -5.82 -29.23 20.96
N ALA A 19 -7.05 -28.68 20.90
CA ALA A 19 -7.70 -28.38 19.62
C ALA A 19 -6.86 -27.31 18.92
N ALA A 20 -6.10 -27.73 17.89
CA ALA A 20 -5.44 -26.80 16.99
C ALA A 20 -6.52 -25.95 16.30
N ILE A 21 -6.58 -24.68 16.65
CA ILE A 21 -7.45 -23.70 15.98
C ILE A 21 -6.97 -23.64 14.52
N ARG A 22 -7.62 -24.37 13.63
CA ARG A 22 -7.42 -24.25 12.19
C ARG A 22 -7.82 -22.84 11.79
N ARG A 23 -6.85 -22.02 11.43
CA ARG A 23 -7.12 -20.74 10.75
C ARG A 23 -7.95 -21.05 9.50
N PRO A 24 -9.09 -20.39 9.30
CA PRO A 24 -9.85 -20.55 8.06
C PRO A 24 -8.95 -20.20 6.87
N ALA A 25 -9.07 -20.97 5.79
CA ALA A 25 -8.36 -20.69 4.55
C ALA A 25 -8.74 -19.27 4.06
N PRO A 26 -7.78 -18.48 3.58
CA PRO A 26 -8.08 -17.16 3.05
C PRO A 26 -9.05 -17.30 1.86
N PRO A 27 -10.02 -16.36 1.72
CA PRO A 27 -10.97 -16.41 0.61
C PRO A 27 -10.26 -16.35 -0.74
N PRO A 28 -10.84 -16.91 -1.82
CA PRO A 28 -10.28 -16.81 -3.18
C PRO A 28 -10.00 -15.36 -3.54
N GLY A 29 -8.78 -15.05 -3.98
CA GLY A 29 -8.28 -13.68 -4.21
C GLY A 29 -7.42 -13.10 -3.08
N ALA A 30 -7.17 -13.85 -1.99
CA ALA A 30 -6.36 -13.43 -0.85
C ALA A 30 -4.84 -13.62 -1.03
N GLY A 31 -4.38 -14.04 -2.21
CA GLY A 31 -2.98 -14.36 -2.51
C GLY A 31 -2.18 -13.21 -3.08
N GLY A 32 -2.17 -12.04 -2.41
CA GLY A 32 -1.26 -10.96 -2.79
C GLY A 32 0.03 -10.98 -1.97
N THR A 33 1.09 -10.36 -2.51
CA THR A 33 2.37 -10.19 -1.81
C THR A 33 2.27 -9.05 -0.78
N PRO A 34 2.77 -9.20 0.45
CA PRO A 34 2.89 -8.09 1.37
C PRO A 34 3.64 -6.92 0.72
N ALA A 35 3.10 -5.72 0.84
CA ALA A 35 3.74 -4.53 0.28
C ALA A 35 5.02 -4.21 1.05
N PRO A 36 6.16 -3.99 0.36
CA PRO A 36 7.37 -3.48 0.98
C PRO A 36 7.11 -2.16 1.73
N GLU A 37 7.74 -1.98 2.89
CA GLU A 37 7.56 -0.75 3.68
C GLU A 37 8.22 0.46 3.00
N LEU A 38 7.62 1.65 3.18
CA LEU A 38 8.18 2.91 2.70
C LEU A 38 9.28 3.37 3.65
N THR A 39 10.49 3.55 3.12
CA THR A 39 11.68 3.98 3.89
C THR A 39 12.13 5.40 3.57
N ASN A 40 11.39 6.11 2.74
CA ASN A 40 11.67 7.47 2.31
C ASN A 40 11.64 8.44 3.50
N THR A 41 12.62 9.34 3.58
CA THR A 41 12.77 10.32 4.66
C THR A 41 12.38 11.74 4.25
N SER A 42 12.40 12.06 2.97
CA SER A 42 12.03 13.37 2.42
C SER A 42 10.60 13.34 1.88
N TRP A 43 9.72 14.15 2.46
CA TRP A 43 8.30 14.19 2.14
C TRP A 43 7.81 15.62 1.89
N LEU A 44 6.76 15.73 1.06
CA LEU A 44 5.97 16.92 0.81
C LEU A 44 4.48 16.58 0.97
N ASN A 45 3.66 17.57 1.30
CA ASN A 45 2.24 17.41 1.60
C ASN A 45 1.98 16.36 2.71
N SER A 46 2.93 16.21 3.63
CA SER A 46 2.82 15.37 4.82
C SER A 46 3.70 15.95 5.93
N ASP A 47 3.18 16.03 7.15
CA ASP A 47 3.89 16.56 8.31
C ASP A 47 5.00 15.63 8.80
N LYS A 48 4.91 14.34 8.46
CA LYS A 48 5.89 13.30 8.83
C LYS A 48 6.02 12.26 7.72
N PRO A 49 7.10 11.48 7.70
CA PRO A 49 7.19 10.29 6.86
C PRO A 49 6.04 9.33 7.12
N LEU A 50 5.39 8.85 6.05
CA LEU A 50 4.33 7.84 6.16
C LEU A 50 4.92 6.44 6.11
N ARG A 51 4.31 5.53 6.87
CA ARG A 51 4.63 4.12 6.86
C ARG A 51 3.38 3.30 6.56
N LEU A 52 3.50 2.28 5.72
CA LEU A 52 2.37 1.41 5.39
C LEU A 52 1.83 0.67 6.62
N ALA A 53 2.69 0.38 7.59
CA ALA A 53 2.27 -0.20 8.86
C ALA A 53 1.26 0.69 9.61
N GLU A 54 1.39 2.02 9.52
CA GLU A 54 0.47 3.00 10.13
C GLU A 54 -0.80 3.23 9.31
N LEU A 55 -0.83 2.77 8.06
CA LEU A 55 -1.95 2.90 7.13
C LEU A 55 -2.84 1.65 7.06
N ARG A 56 -2.63 0.67 7.96
CA ARG A 56 -3.52 -0.50 8.05
C ARG A 56 -4.97 -0.07 8.24
N GLY A 57 -5.89 -0.74 7.58
CA GLY A 57 -7.30 -0.34 7.53
C GLY A 57 -7.64 0.65 6.42
N ARG A 58 -6.65 1.22 5.74
CA ARG A 58 -6.83 2.07 4.56
C ARG A 58 -6.40 1.34 3.28
N VAL A 59 -7.01 1.70 2.17
CA VAL A 59 -6.55 1.33 0.83
C VAL A 59 -5.48 2.35 0.42
N VAL A 60 -4.33 1.88 -0.07
CA VAL A 60 -3.23 2.76 -0.47
C VAL A 60 -2.97 2.61 -1.98
N LEU A 61 -2.92 3.72 -2.70
CA LEU A 61 -2.49 3.78 -4.09
C LEU A 61 -1.14 4.48 -4.16
N LEU A 62 -0.08 3.73 -4.45
CA LEU A 62 1.22 4.30 -4.77
C LEU A 62 1.25 4.70 -6.25
N ASN A 63 1.70 5.92 -6.54
CA ASN A 63 1.96 6.43 -7.86
C ASN A 63 3.45 6.72 -8.00
N PHE A 64 4.19 5.90 -8.73
CA PHE A 64 5.59 6.13 -9.08
C PHE A 64 5.66 7.07 -10.28
N TRP A 65 6.25 8.23 -10.08
CA TRP A 65 6.22 9.30 -11.05
C TRP A 65 7.46 10.21 -10.98
N VAL A 66 7.61 11.07 -11.97
CA VAL A 66 8.57 12.18 -11.96
C VAL A 66 7.95 13.38 -12.67
N PHE A 67 8.22 14.58 -12.23
CA PHE A 67 7.53 15.78 -12.73
C PHE A 67 7.92 16.18 -14.17
N THR A 68 9.02 15.66 -14.69
CA THR A 68 9.45 15.86 -16.09
C THR A 68 8.81 14.88 -17.08
N CYS A 69 8.24 13.80 -16.58
CA CYS A 69 7.56 12.77 -17.38
C CYS A 69 6.19 13.27 -17.87
N GLY A 70 6.04 13.46 -19.18
CA GLY A 70 4.80 13.94 -19.79
C GLY A 70 3.59 13.02 -19.54
N ASN A 71 3.76 11.69 -19.63
CA ASN A 71 2.69 10.73 -19.34
C ASN A 71 2.24 10.80 -17.87
N CYS A 72 3.19 11.02 -16.95
CA CYS A 72 2.88 11.20 -15.53
C CYS A 72 2.00 12.43 -15.31
N THR A 73 2.41 13.57 -15.88
CA THR A 73 1.68 14.84 -15.70
C THR A 73 0.28 14.79 -16.28
N ARG A 74 0.08 14.12 -17.41
CA ARG A 74 -1.26 13.93 -18.00
C ARG A 74 -2.16 13.02 -17.16
N THR A 75 -1.60 12.11 -16.37
CA THR A 75 -2.37 11.23 -15.47
C THR A 75 -2.78 11.93 -14.16
N VAL A 76 -2.08 12.98 -13.74
CA VAL A 76 -2.34 13.67 -12.45
C VAL A 76 -3.80 14.09 -12.26
N PRO A 77 -4.53 14.66 -13.26
CA PRO A 77 -5.95 15.01 -13.08
C PRO A 77 -6.80 13.82 -12.62
N SER A 78 -6.53 12.62 -13.13
CA SER A 78 -7.22 11.39 -12.73
C SER A 78 -6.93 11.00 -11.28
N LEU A 79 -5.67 11.10 -10.84
CA LEU A 79 -5.27 10.82 -9.45
C LEU A 79 -5.86 11.85 -8.48
N VAL A 80 -5.87 13.13 -8.84
CA VAL A 80 -6.50 14.19 -8.03
C VAL A 80 -8.01 13.95 -7.91
N ALA A 81 -8.66 13.46 -8.96
CA ALA A 81 -10.07 13.09 -8.92
C ALA A 81 -10.35 11.92 -7.97
N TYR A 82 -9.52 10.86 -8.00
CA TYR A 82 -9.63 9.76 -7.05
C TYR A 82 -9.40 10.22 -5.60
N ASP A 83 -8.38 11.06 -5.37
CA ASP A 83 -8.07 11.55 -4.04
C ASP A 83 -9.26 12.34 -3.47
N ARG A 84 -9.82 13.28 -4.24
CA ARG A 84 -11.00 14.06 -3.83
C ARG A 84 -12.21 13.18 -3.53
N ARG A 85 -12.43 12.16 -4.37
CA ARG A 85 -13.60 11.26 -4.27
C ARG A 85 -13.49 10.27 -3.12
N TYR A 86 -12.30 9.75 -2.84
CA TYR A 86 -12.13 8.58 -1.99
C TYR A 86 -11.30 8.80 -0.72
N ARG A 87 -10.63 9.94 -0.54
CA ARG A 87 -9.82 10.23 0.66
C ARG A 87 -10.63 10.05 1.95
N ALA A 88 -11.83 10.64 2.02
CA ALA A 88 -12.72 10.53 3.15
C ALA A 88 -13.32 9.12 3.32
N ARG A 89 -13.30 8.30 2.26
CA ARG A 89 -13.79 6.92 2.26
C ARG A 89 -12.72 5.88 2.57
N GLY A 90 -11.49 6.31 2.87
CA GLY A 90 -10.42 5.43 3.29
C GLY A 90 -9.33 5.15 2.23
N LEU A 91 -9.31 5.85 1.10
CA LEU A 91 -8.17 5.83 0.17
C LEU A 91 -7.07 6.78 0.68
N THR A 92 -5.83 6.37 0.54
CA THR A 92 -4.65 7.22 0.64
C THR A 92 -3.85 7.09 -0.65
N ILE A 93 -3.69 8.19 -1.39
CA ILE A 93 -2.76 8.23 -2.53
C ILE A 93 -1.42 8.73 -2.01
N ILE A 94 -0.33 8.10 -2.45
CA ILE A 94 1.04 8.51 -2.14
C ILE A 94 1.82 8.57 -3.46
N GLY A 95 2.34 9.74 -3.81
CA GLY A 95 3.29 9.89 -4.90
C GLY A 95 4.68 9.44 -4.43
N ILE A 96 5.31 8.59 -5.21
CA ILE A 96 6.72 8.21 -5.05
C ILE A 96 7.46 8.86 -6.20
N HIS A 97 8.07 10.00 -5.91
CA HIS A 97 8.81 10.76 -6.91
C HIS A 97 10.21 10.19 -7.06
N THR A 98 10.41 9.42 -8.11
CA THR A 98 11.69 8.76 -8.42
C THR A 98 12.32 9.42 -9.65
N PRO A 99 13.47 10.09 -9.52
CA PRO A 99 14.15 10.75 -10.63
C PRO A 99 14.50 9.79 -11.76
N GLU A 100 14.33 10.26 -13.01
CA GLU A 100 14.75 9.57 -14.22
C GLU A 100 16.18 9.97 -14.62
N PHE A 101 16.48 11.26 -14.50
CA PHE A 101 17.74 11.85 -14.93
C PHE A 101 18.71 12.10 -13.77
N PRO A 102 20.00 12.29 -14.05
CA PRO A 102 21.01 12.65 -13.04
C PRO A 102 20.66 13.93 -12.26
N PRO A 103 21.29 14.17 -11.10
CA PRO A 103 20.97 15.32 -10.22
C PRO A 103 20.98 16.69 -10.89
N TYR A 104 21.84 16.90 -11.92
CA TYR A 104 21.91 18.18 -12.64
C TYR A 104 20.65 18.52 -13.45
N ALA A 105 19.79 17.53 -13.73
CA ALA A 105 18.50 17.76 -14.38
C ALA A 105 17.43 18.37 -13.44
N GLY A 106 17.76 18.53 -12.15
CA GLY A 106 16.92 19.19 -11.17
C GLY A 106 15.78 18.35 -10.58
N GLU A 107 15.63 17.08 -10.99
CA GLU A 107 14.59 16.18 -10.47
C GLU A 107 14.82 15.79 -9.00
N HIS A 108 16.08 15.79 -8.54
CA HIS A 108 16.44 15.49 -7.16
C HIS A 108 16.18 16.65 -6.18
N ASP A 109 15.91 17.85 -6.70
CA ASP A 109 15.70 19.03 -5.89
C ASP A 109 14.29 19.08 -5.30
N LYS A 110 14.20 19.16 -3.98
CA LYS A 110 12.92 19.20 -3.25
C LYS A 110 12.09 20.44 -3.57
N GLY A 111 12.71 21.58 -3.84
CA GLY A 111 12.02 22.82 -4.20
C GLY A 111 11.41 22.72 -5.60
N ASN A 112 12.12 22.07 -6.55
CA ASN A 112 11.57 21.81 -7.87
C ASN A 112 10.33 20.89 -7.79
N LEU A 113 10.41 19.83 -6.97
CA LEU A 113 9.27 18.96 -6.74
C LEU A 113 8.11 19.72 -6.09
N ALA A 114 8.36 20.55 -5.07
CA ALA A 114 7.32 21.35 -4.43
C ALA A 114 6.58 22.24 -5.45
N ARG A 115 7.35 22.98 -6.29
CA ARG A 115 6.76 23.80 -7.36
C ARG A 115 5.97 22.98 -8.38
N ALA A 116 6.39 21.75 -8.67
CA ALA A 116 5.66 20.87 -9.57
C ALA A 116 4.33 20.39 -8.96
N LEU A 117 4.32 20.02 -7.67
CA LEU A 117 3.10 19.65 -6.94
C LEU A 117 2.08 20.80 -6.96
N ASP A 118 2.51 22.03 -6.66
CA ASP A 118 1.66 23.22 -6.68
C ASP A 118 1.05 23.47 -8.06
N ARG A 119 1.90 23.48 -9.11
CA ARG A 119 1.42 23.71 -10.50
C ARG A 119 0.40 22.67 -10.97
N GLN A 120 0.51 21.44 -10.47
CA GLN A 120 -0.37 20.32 -10.85
C GLN A 120 -1.56 20.12 -9.90
N GLY A 121 -1.66 20.93 -8.85
CA GLY A 121 -2.74 20.83 -7.84
C GLY A 121 -2.71 19.54 -7.04
N ILE A 122 -1.53 18.96 -6.85
CA ILE A 122 -1.33 17.73 -6.08
C ILE A 122 -1.30 18.08 -4.59
N THR A 123 -2.27 17.59 -3.84
CA THR A 123 -2.39 17.80 -2.39
C THR A 123 -2.16 16.54 -1.56
N TYR A 124 -2.12 15.38 -2.19
CA TYR A 124 -1.80 14.12 -1.49
C TYR A 124 -0.30 14.01 -1.18
N PRO A 125 0.09 13.21 -0.17
CA PRO A 125 1.48 13.02 0.24
C PRO A 125 2.39 12.57 -0.91
N ASN A 126 3.61 13.12 -0.93
CA ASN A 126 4.64 12.74 -1.88
C ASN A 126 5.97 12.48 -1.17
N ALA A 127 6.57 11.34 -1.44
CA ALA A 127 7.91 10.97 -0.99
C ALA A 127 8.93 11.18 -2.12
N GLN A 128 10.11 11.73 -1.81
CA GLN A 128 11.25 11.67 -2.72
C GLN A 128 11.94 10.32 -2.59
N ASP A 129 12.21 9.69 -3.73
CA ASP A 129 12.91 8.41 -3.85
C ASP A 129 14.19 8.59 -4.68
N ASN A 130 15.02 9.57 -4.25
CA ASN A 130 16.22 9.97 -4.98
C ASN A 130 17.29 8.86 -5.06
N ASP A 131 17.27 7.91 -4.14
CA ASP A 131 18.15 6.75 -4.09
C ASP A 131 17.52 5.49 -4.71
N ARG A 132 16.29 5.61 -5.25
CA ARG A 132 15.52 4.55 -5.94
C ARG A 132 15.19 3.33 -5.07
N ARG A 133 15.34 3.39 -3.76
CA ARG A 133 15.10 2.24 -2.88
C ARG A 133 13.66 1.75 -2.94
N THR A 134 12.70 2.68 -2.95
CA THR A 134 11.28 2.32 -3.06
C THR A 134 10.97 1.79 -4.45
N TRP A 135 11.50 2.42 -5.48
CA TRP A 135 11.41 1.96 -6.86
C TRP A 135 11.87 0.50 -7.01
N ASP A 136 13.05 0.18 -6.48
CA ASP A 136 13.64 -1.15 -6.58
C ASP A 136 12.87 -2.17 -5.73
N ALA A 137 12.45 -1.80 -4.51
CA ALA A 137 11.67 -2.66 -3.62
C ALA A 137 10.34 -3.11 -4.25
N TYR A 138 9.72 -2.25 -5.05
CA TYR A 138 8.50 -2.55 -5.79
C TYR A 138 8.75 -3.09 -7.20
N SER A 139 10.01 -3.28 -7.61
CA SER A 139 10.40 -3.76 -8.94
C SER A 139 9.82 -2.93 -10.08
N ILE A 140 9.70 -1.62 -9.89
CA ILE A 140 9.17 -0.69 -10.88
C ILE A 140 10.14 -0.55 -12.06
N ARG A 141 9.62 -0.34 -13.28
CA ARG A 141 10.42 -0.23 -14.49
C ARG A 141 10.04 0.94 -15.40
N TYR A 142 8.85 1.53 -15.19
CA TYR A 142 8.29 2.55 -16.07
C TYR A 142 7.62 3.67 -15.27
N TRP A 143 7.56 4.87 -15.85
CA TRP A 143 6.76 6.00 -15.36
C TRP A 143 5.60 6.30 -16.31
N PRO A 144 4.40 6.56 -15.81
CA PRO A 144 3.97 6.30 -14.44
C PRO A 144 3.73 4.81 -14.19
N SER A 145 3.89 4.38 -12.92
CA SER A 145 3.47 3.05 -12.46
C SER A 145 2.63 3.17 -11.19
N PHE A 146 1.75 2.19 -11.00
CA PHE A 146 0.75 2.21 -9.93
C PHE A 146 0.75 0.88 -9.17
N VAL A 147 0.63 0.97 -7.85
CA VAL A 147 0.48 -0.20 -6.98
C VAL A 147 -0.69 0.06 -6.04
N LEU A 148 -1.72 -0.77 -6.09
CA LEU A 148 -2.88 -0.67 -5.22
C LEU A 148 -2.80 -1.74 -4.14
N ILE A 149 -2.80 -1.27 -2.88
CA ILE A 149 -2.58 -2.05 -1.66
C ILE A 149 -3.88 -2.06 -0.85
N ASP A 150 -4.27 -3.22 -0.37
CA ASP A 150 -5.49 -3.38 0.44
C ASP A 150 -5.30 -2.95 1.90
N LYS A 151 -6.39 -2.99 2.66
CA LYS A 151 -6.44 -2.63 4.09
C LYS A 151 -5.53 -3.48 4.98
N ALA A 152 -5.16 -4.68 4.53
CA ALA A 152 -4.22 -5.56 5.22
C ALA A 152 -2.75 -5.30 4.81
N GLY A 153 -2.49 -4.33 3.91
CA GLY A 153 -1.16 -4.00 3.42
C GLY A 153 -0.63 -4.99 2.40
N THR A 154 -1.50 -5.61 1.64
CA THR A 154 -1.17 -6.58 0.59
C THR A 154 -1.34 -5.94 -0.77
N ILE A 155 -0.37 -6.10 -1.67
CA ILE A 155 -0.48 -5.66 -3.07
C ILE A 155 -1.57 -6.49 -3.74
N ARG A 156 -2.56 -5.82 -4.31
CA ARG A 156 -3.68 -6.44 -5.00
C ARG A 156 -3.67 -6.20 -6.51
N TYR A 157 -3.19 -5.04 -6.93
CA TYR A 157 -3.12 -4.67 -8.34
C TYR A 157 -1.86 -3.85 -8.61
N THR A 158 -1.27 -4.08 -9.77
CA THR A 158 -0.18 -3.27 -10.31
C THR A 158 -0.51 -2.88 -11.74
N GLY A 159 0.02 -1.75 -12.21
CA GLY A 159 -0.13 -1.31 -13.57
C GLY A 159 0.85 -0.20 -13.90
N TYR A 160 0.97 0.14 -15.18
CA TYR A 160 1.80 1.22 -15.66
C TYR A 160 1.17 1.87 -16.91
N GLY A 161 1.70 3.02 -17.29
CA GLY A 161 1.17 3.79 -18.41
C GLY A 161 0.18 4.87 -18.00
N GLU A 162 0.00 5.86 -18.85
CA GLU A 162 -0.94 6.96 -18.58
C GLU A 162 -2.38 6.53 -18.76
N PHE A 163 -3.27 7.16 -18.00
CA PHE A 163 -4.72 7.06 -18.17
C PHE A 163 -5.38 8.41 -17.87
N HIS A 164 -6.54 8.63 -18.44
CA HIS A 164 -7.23 9.91 -18.38
C HIS A 164 -8.63 9.79 -17.79
N LEU A 165 -9.13 10.90 -17.23
CA LEU A 165 -10.49 10.97 -16.72
C LEU A 165 -11.50 10.38 -17.72
N ASN A 166 -12.28 9.42 -17.24
CA ASN A 166 -13.37 8.75 -17.95
C ASN A 166 -12.95 7.82 -19.11
N ASP A 167 -11.67 7.54 -19.34
CA ASP A 167 -11.26 6.46 -20.23
C ASP A 167 -11.45 5.07 -19.59
N GLY A 168 -11.18 4.01 -20.36
CA GLY A 168 -11.36 2.63 -19.91
C GLY A 168 -10.45 2.27 -18.74
N ASP A 169 -9.19 2.73 -18.78
CA ASP A 169 -8.22 2.45 -17.73
C ASP A 169 -8.56 3.20 -16.43
N TYR A 170 -9.02 4.45 -16.52
CA TYR A 170 -9.55 5.17 -15.37
C TYR A 170 -10.71 4.41 -14.74
N GLN A 171 -11.69 3.94 -15.54
CA GLN A 171 -12.82 3.18 -15.01
C GLN A 171 -12.40 1.86 -14.36
N GLU A 172 -11.39 1.18 -14.91
CA GLU A 172 -10.84 -0.04 -14.32
C GLU A 172 -10.19 0.22 -12.95
N TRP A 173 -9.33 1.25 -12.84
CA TRP A 173 -8.74 1.65 -11.56
C TRP A 173 -9.81 2.08 -10.55
N ASP A 174 -10.83 2.82 -10.99
CA ASP A 174 -11.97 3.22 -10.16
C ASP A 174 -12.69 2.00 -9.55
N ARG A 175 -12.99 0.99 -10.37
CA ARG A 175 -13.61 -0.26 -9.89
C ARG A 175 -12.74 -0.99 -8.86
N ARG A 176 -11.44 -1.11 -9.10
CA ARG A 176 -10.48 -1.75 -8.19
C ARG A 176 -10.40 -1.02 -6.84
N ILE A 177 -10.34 0.31 -6.88
CA ILE A 177 -10.35 1.15 -5.68
C ILE A 177 -11.66 0.91 -4.90
N GLN A 178 -12.81 0.99 -5.56
CA GLN A 178 -14.10 0.77 -4.93
C GLN A 178 -14.24 -0.64 -4.33
N GLN A 179 -13.78 -1.65 -5.04
CA GLN A 179 -13.75 -3.03 -4.54
C GLN A 179 -12.98 -3.14 -3.23
N LEU A 180 -11.74 -2.63 -3.17
CA LEU A 180 -10.93 -2.72 -1.96
C LEU A 180 -11.47 -1.86 -0.80
N LEU A 181 -12.07 -0.71 -1.12
CA LEU A 181 -12.74 0.12 -0.12
C LEU A 181 -13.95 -0.58 0.52
N ALA A 182 -14.68 -1.39 -0.26
CA ALA A 182 -15.83 -2.15 0.22
C ALA A 182 -15.46 -3.41 1.02
N GLU A 183 -14.24 -3.95 0.85
CA GLU A 183 -13.77 -5.11 1.62
C GLU A 183 -13.71 -4.77 3.12
N SER A 184 -14.18 -5.68 3.97
CA SER A 184 -14.00 -5.56 5.42
C SER A 184 -12.51 -5.61 5.77
N PRO A 185 -12.04 -4.86 6.80
CA PRO A 185 -10.69 -5.05 7.30
C PRO A 185 -10.49 -6.51 7.69
N ARG A 186 -9.45 -7.15 7.15
CA ARG A 186 -9.10 -8.51 7.58
C ARG A 186 -8.61 -8.46 9.01
N ALA A 187 -9.12 -9.33 9.88
CA ALA A 187 -8.55 -9.53 11.20
C ALA A 187 -7.06 -9.94 11.01
N LEU A 188 -6.17 -9.22 11.70
CA LEU A 188 -4.73 -9.50 11.74
C LEU A 188 -4.45 -10.79 12.52
#